data_0b49ee5cd4441fb15ef5503af3851230
#
_entry.id   0b49ee5cd4441fb15ef5503af3851230
#
_cell.length_a   1.000
_cell.length_b   1.000
_cell.length_c   1.000
_cell.angle_alpha   90.00
_cell.angle_beta   90.00
_cell.angle_gamma   90.00
#
_symmetry.space_group_name_H-M   'P 1'
#
loop_
_entity.id
_entity.type
_entity.pdbx_description
1 polymer ?
#
loop_
_entity_poly.entity_id
_entity_poly.type
_entity_poly.pdbx_seq_one_letter_code
_entity_poly.pdbx_strand_id
1 'polypeptide(L)'
;MTKSIILLLFLLIPVVNKARVAVFDSGKEVIDDIYAVVKLSETGLAKEVFKLALKGLKKLDFTGKIKNPDILTIADYSQSSNKKRLYVIDLKKKILLYNTYVAHGRNTGDEYAKSFSNKEGSLKSSLGLYVTEKPIIGSHTGFALMINGVKKGFNDNATKRAIIIHAADYVTENFIRKYGRLGRSLGCPALPPDLNKPIIETIKGGTCLFIYNPDNKYICSSSLLN
;
A
#
# COMPACT_ATOMS: atom_id res chain seq x y z
N MET A 1 -28.34 -60.09 -20.81
CA MET A 1 -28.11 -59.47 -19.49
C MET A 1 -27.20 -58.26 -19.71
N THR A 2 -27.77 -57.09 -19.93
CA THR A 2 -27.04 -55.81 -20.18
C THR A 2 -26.91 -55.09 -18.88
N LYS A 3 -25.67 -54.91 -18.39
CA LYS A 3 -25.35 -54.13 -17.19
C LYS A 3 -25.27 -52.65 -17.58
N SER A 4 -26.24 -51.83 -17.12
CA SER A 4 -26.18 -50.37 -17.22
C SER A 4 -25.20 -49.83 -16.18
N ILE A 5 -24.19 -49.15 -16.64
CA ILE A 5 -23.24 -48.38 -15.77
C ILE A 5 -23.81 -46.97 -15.63
N ILE A 6 -24.26 -46.62 -14.42
CA ILE A 6 -24.71 -45.28 -14.08
C ILE A 6 -23.42 -44.45 -13.73
N LEU A 7 -23.10 -43.53 -14.63
CA LEU A 7 -21.99 -42.58 -14.42
C LEU A 7 -22.50 -41.42 -13.57
N LEU A 8 -22.10 -41.39 -12.27
CA LEU A 8 -22.44 -40.31 -11.36
C LEU A 8 -21.49 -39.13 -11.62
N LEU A 9 -22.02 -38.10 -12.31
CA LEU A 9 -21.29 -36.86 -12.55
C LEU A 9 -21.34 -36.01 -11.27
N PHE A 10 -20.26 -35.98 -10.50
CA PHE A 10 -20.10 -35.01 -9.40
C PHE A 10 -19.86 -33.62 -9.99
N LEU A 11 -20.87 -32.77 -9.98
CA LEU A 11 -20.77 -31.35 -10.23
C LEU A 11 -20.07 -30.72 -9.01
N LEU A 12 -18.76 -30.45 -9.15
CA LEU A 12 -18.00 -29.60 -8.23
C LEU A 12 -18.51 -28.14 -8.38
N ILE A 13 -19.50 -27.78 -7.57
CA ILE A 13 -19.90 -26.38 -7.41
C ILE A 13 -18.79 -25.70 -6.62
N PRO A 14 -18.12 -24.66 -7.15
CA PRO A 14 -17.15 -23.92 -6.38
C PRO A 14 -17.89 -23.24 -5.23
N VAL A 15 -17.58 -23.65 -4.00
CA VAL A 15 -18.01 -22.96 -2.79
C VAL A 15 -17.30 -21.60 -2.75
N VAL A 16 -17.92 -20.61 -3.37
CA VAL A 16 -17.50 -19.21 -3.22
C VAL A 16 -17.72 -18.85 -1.77
N ASN A 17 -16.62 -18.64 -1.06
CA ASN A 17 -16.59 -18.40 0.37
C ASN A 17 -17.31 -17.07 0.68
N LYS A 18 -18.63 -17.12 0.94
CA LYS A 18 -19.51 -15.98 1.24
C LYS A 18 -19.06 -15.13 2.43
N ALA A 19 -18.14 -15.64 3.24
CA ALA A 19 -17.63 -14.90 4.41
C ALA A 19 -16.73 -13.70 4.05
N ARG A 20 -16.15 -13.64 2.83
CA ARG A 20 -15.33 -12.50 2.38
C ARG A 20 -16.14 -11.26 1.97
N VAL A 21 -17.41 -11.42 1.68
CA VAL A 21 -18.27 -10.32 1.16
C VAL A 21 -18.79 -9.39 2.25
N ALA A 22 -18.85 -9.84 3.50
CA ALA A 22 -19.57 -9.12 4.56
C ALA A 22 -18.89 -7.84 5.07
N VAL A 23 -17.58 -7.65 4.88
CA VAL A 23 -16.86 -6.46 5.39
C VAL A 23 -16.92 -5.28 4.41
N PHE A 24 -17.30 -5.53 3.14
CA PHE A 24 -17.16 -4.54 2.06
C PHE A 24 -18.48 -4.09 1.41
N ASP A 25 -19.63 -4.52 1.91
CA ASP A 25 -20.92 -4.30 1.22
C ASP A 25 -21.68 -3.07 1.68
N SER A 26 -21.07 -2.04 2.12
CA SER A 26 -21.83 -0.80 2.28
C SER A 26 -20.96 0.41 2.05
N GLY A 27 -21.20 1.07 0.96
CA GLY A 27 -20.49 2.23 0.46
C GLY A 27 -20.00 3.27 1.49
N LYS A 28 -20.72 4.34 1.64
CA LYS A 28 -20.32 5.54 2.40
C LYS A 28 -20.26 5.32 3.92
N GLU A 29 -21.20 4.57 4.47
CA GLU A 29 -21.36 4.35 5.91
C GLU A 29 -20.18 3.61 6.56
N VAL A 30 -19.69 2.53 5.94
CA VAL A 30 -18.56 1.75 6.47
C VAL A 30 -17.25 2.54 6.41
N ILE A 31 -17.07 3.35 5.37
CA ILE A 31 -15.88 4.21 5.25
C ILE A 31 -15.89 5.25 6.38
N ASP A 32 -17.05 5.87 6.60
CA ASP A 32 -17.23 6.90 7.61
C ASP A 32 -17.06 6.33 9.01
N ASP A 33 -17.57 5.13 9.24
CA ASP A 33 -17.45 4.41 10.50
C ASP A 33 -15.98 4.05 10.81
N ILE A 34 -15.26 3.38 9.87
CA ILE A 34 -13.85 3.04 10.10
C ILE A 34 -13.00 4.30 10.32
N TYR A 35 -13.20 5.34 9.51
CA TYR A 35 -12.45 6.58 9.62
C TYR A 35 -12.64 7.25 10.97
N ALA A 36 -13.88 7.27 11.49
CA ALA A 36 -14.22 7.84 12.78
C ALA A 36 -13.73 6.99 13.96
N VAL A 37 -13.99 5.67 13.93
CA VAL A 37 -13.61 4.75 15.01
C VAL A 37 -12.08 4.68 15.18
N VAL A 38 -11.35 4.65 14.07
CA VAL A 38 -9.87 4.66 14.08
C VAL A 38 -9.30 6.04 14.40
N LYS A 39 -10.13 7.09 14.41
CA LYS A 39 -9.73 8.49 14.64
C LYS A 39 -8.66 8.97 13.66
N LEU A 40 -8.78 8.59 12.39
CA LEU A 40 -7.77 8.88 11.38
C LEU A 40 -7.58 10.39 11.14
N SER A 41 -8.60 11.21 11.39
CA SER A 41 -8.49 12.66 11.33
C SER A 41 -7.47 13.24 12.32
N GLU A 42 -7.35 12.64 13.50
CA GLU A 42 -6.41 13.08 14.55
C GLU A 42 -4.95 12.78 14.15
N THR A 43 -4.74 11.83 13.23
CA THR A 43 -3.42 11.44 12.73
C THR A 43 -2.96 12.23 11.51
N GLY A 44 -3.84 13.10 10.98
CA GLY A 44 -3.58 13.91 9.79
C GLY A 44 -3.88 13.22 8.45
N LEU A 45 -4.41 12.00 8.45
CA LEU A 45 -4.86 11.34 7.21
C LEU A 45 -6.18 11.96 6.75
N ALA A 46 -6.18 12.56 5.56
CA ALA A 46 -7.41 13.11 4.98
C ALA A 46 -8.41 12.01 4.61
N LYS A 47 -9.71 12.24 4.89
CA LYS A 47 -10.78 11.29 4.63
C LYS A 47 -10.86 10.88 3.15
N GLU A 48 -10.62 11.81 2.24
CA GLU A 48 -10.62 11.54 0.80
C GLU A 48 -9.49 10.60 0.38
N VAL A 49 -8.31 10.72 0.98
CA VAL A 49 -7.18 9.79 0.74
C VAL A 49 -7.54 8.39 1.22
N PHE A 50 -8.13 8.28 2.41
CA PHE A 50 -8.59 7.00 2.95
C PHE A 50 -9.68 6.36 2.07
N LYS A 51 -10.65 7.15 1.59
CA LYS A 51 -11.69 6.68 0.65
C LYS A 51 -11.10 6.14 -0.65
N LEU A 52 -10.14 6.86 -1.25
CA LEU A 52 -9.47 6.41 -2.48
C LEU A 52 -8.70 5.12 -2.25
N ALA A 53 -7.99 5.00 -1.12
CA ALA A 53 -7.25 3.80 -0.76
C ALA A 53 -8.17 2.59 -0.60
N LEU A 54 -9.30 2.74 0.12
CA LEU A 54 -10.31 1.68 0.28
C LEU A 54 -10.96 1.30 -1.05
N LYS A 55 -11.30 2.27 -1.90
CA LYS A 55 -11.85 2.01 -3.23
C LYS A 55 -10.89 1.17 -4.07
N GLY A 56 -9.61 1.54 -4.05
CA GLY A 56 -8.56 0.81 -4.76
C GLY A 56 -8.36 -0.60 -4.21
N LEU A 57 -8.31 -0.76 -2.88
CA LEU A 57 -8.23 -2.07 -2.22
C LEU A 57 -9.39 -2.97 -2.63
N LYS A 58 -10.64 -2.50 -2.56
CA LYS A 58 -11.84 -3.26 -2.97
C LYS A 58 -11.74 -3.78 -4.40
N LYS A 59 -11.31 -2.92 -5.33
CA LYS A 59 -11.16 -3.31 -6.73
C LYS A 59 -10.04 -4.34 -6.93
N LEU A 60 -8.93 -4.20 -6.22
CA LEU A 60 -7.84 -5.19 -6.27
C LEU A 60 -8.26 -6.53 -5.66
N ASP A 61 -8.98 -6.50 -4.54
CA ASP A 61 -9.51 -7.72 -3.89
C ASP A 61 -10.50 -8.43 -4.80
N PHE A 62 -11.43 -7.70 -5.43
CA PHE A 62 -12.37 -8.26 -6.41
C PHE A 62 -11.66 -8.97 -7.57
N THR A 63 -10.49 -8.48 -7.99
CA THR A 63 -9.69 -9.13 -9.06
C THR A 63 -8.83 -10.28 -8.56
N GLY A 64 -8.92 -10.65 -7.29
CA GLY A 64 -8.13 -11.74 -6.67
C GLY A 64 -6.64 -11.42 -6.48
N LYS A 65 -6.23 -10.16 -6.64
CA LYS A 65 -4.82 -9.76 -6.47
C LYS A 65 -4.41 -9.62 -5.01
N ILE A 66 -5.35 -9.39 -4.10
CA ILE A 66 -5.11 -9.24 -2.67
C ILE A 66 -5.33 -10.58 -1.98
N LYS A 67 -4.39 -10.99 -1.13
CA LYS A 67 -4.51 -12.20 -0.30
C LYS A 67 -5.01 -11.89 1.10
N ASN A 68 -4.65 -10.72 1.61
CA ASN A 68 -5.10 -10.24 2.92
C ASN A 68 -5.69 -8.82 2.78
N PRO A 69 -7.02 -8.70 2.61
CA PRO A 69 -7.71 -7.42 2.46
C PRO A 69 -7.92 -6.70 3.80
N ASP A 70 -7.64 -7.35 4.93
CA ASP A 70 -7.87 -6.78 6.25
C ASP A 70 -6.83 -5.70 6.59
N ILE A 71 -5.66 -5.69 5.93
CA ILE A 71 -4.59 -4.72 6.17
C ILE A 71 -4.45 -3.76 5.00
N LEU A 72 -4.59 -2.47 5.29
CA LEU A 72 -4.38 -1.37 4.35
C LEU A 72 -3.21 -0.50 4.80
N THR A 73 -2.25 -0.29 3.90
CA THR A 73 -1.13 0.62 4.11
C THR A 73 -1.28 1.84 3.20
N ILE A 74 -1.10 3.05 3.75
CA ILE A 74 -1.15 4.31 2.99
C ILE A 74 0.13 5.09 3.25
N ALA A 75 0.86 5.43 2.20
CA ALA A 75 1.97 6.40 2.21
C ALA A 75 1.46 7.69 1.56
N ASP A 76 1.10 8.68 2.37
CA ASP A 76 0.53 9.94 1.89
C ASP A 76 1.64 10.96 1.55
N TYR A 77 2.11 10.91 0.32
CA TYR A 77 3.15 11.82 -0.18
C TYR A 77 2.65 13.23 -0.53
N SER A 78 1.38 13.54 -0.28
CA SER A 78 0.89 14.93 -0.30
C SER A 78 1.36 15.71 0.93
N GLN A 79 1.66 14.99 2.01
CA GLN A 79 2.12 15.58 3.26
C GLN A 79 3.65 15.81 3.25
N SER A 80 4.10 16.75 4.09
CA SER A 80 5.54 16.96 4.38
C SER A 80 6.20 15.66 4.86
N SER A 81 7.46 15.43 4.48
CA SER A 81 8.26 14.31 5.00
C SER A 81 8.52 14.41 6.50
N ASN A 82 8.32 15.60 7.10
CA ASN A 82 8.43 15.85 8.53
C ASN A 82 7.20 15.40 9.32
N LYS A 83 6.18 14.88 8.64
CA LYS A 83 4.98 14.32 9.26
C LYS A 83 5.02 12.79 9.24
N LYS A 84 4.36 12.18 10.22
CA LYS A 84 4.10 10.73 10.23
C LYS A 84 3.02 10.42 9.20
N ARG A 85 3.42 10.23 7.95
CA ARG A 85 2.57 10.12 6.77
C ARG A 85 2.47 8.71 6.19
N LEU A 86 2.97 7.70 6.93
CA LEU A 86 2.67 6.28 6.69
C LEU A 86 1.66 5.82 7.72
N TYR A 87 0.62 5.13 7.23
CA TYR A 87 -0.47 4.58 8.03
C TYR A 87 -0.62 3.10 7.70
N VAL A 88 -0.64 2.24 8.72
CA VAL A 88 -0.97 0.82 8.58
C VAL A 88 -2.22 0.56 9.40
N ILE A 89 -3.30 0.18 8.76
CA ILE A 89 -4.64 0.09 9.34
C ILE A 89 -5.13 -1.34 9.24
N ASP A 90 -5.55 -1.93 10.35
CA ASP A 90 -6.33 -3.15 10.39
C ASP A 90 -7.82 -2.78 10.24
N LEU A 91 -8.35 -3.00 9.06
CA LEU A 91 -9.73 -2.64 8.71
C LEU A 91 -10.74 -3.53 9.43
N LYS A 92 -10.39 -4.80 9.69
CA LYS A 92 -11.25 -5.76 10.37
C LYS A 92 -11.39 -5.43 11.85
N LYS A 93 -10.28 -5.13 12.51
CA LYS A 93 -10.26 -4.75 13.92
C LYS A 93 -10.60 -3.27 14.13
N LYS A 94 -10.61 -2.46 13.06
CA LYS A 94 -10.80 -1.01 13.08
C LYS A 94 -9.79 -0.31 14.00
N ILE A 95 -8.49 -0.63 13.84
CA ILE A 95 -7.40 -0.01 14.59
C ILE A 95 -6.27 0.48 13.68
N LEU A 96 -5.61 1.55 14.10
CA LEU A 96 -4.37 2.02 13.51
C LEU A 96 -3.20 1.27 14.14
N LEU A 97 -2.57 0.39 13.36
CA LEU A 97 -1.43 -0.42 13.84
C LEU A 97 -0.15 0.39 13.89
N TYR A 98 0.10 1.20 12.86
CA TYR A 98 1.27 2.08 12.80
C TYR A 98 0.91 3.42 12.17
N ASN A 99 1.46 4.49 12.76
CA ASN A 99 1.54 5.82 12.15
C ASN A 99 2.97 6.33 12.31
N THR A 100 3.72 6.39 11.21
CA THR A 100 5.15 6.71 11.25
C THR A 100 5.63 7.49 10.03
N TYR A 101 6.93 7.80 10.03
CA TYR A 101 7.59 8.45 8.91
C TYR A 101 7.79 7.50 7.74
N VAL A 102 7.82 8.06 6.52
CA VAL A 102 8.26 7.38 5.30
C VAL A 102 8.95 8.36 4.36
N ALA A 103 10.16 8.01 3.91
CA ALA A 103 10.88 8.80 2.92
C ALA A 103 10.50 8.41 1.50
N HIS A 104 10.60 9.38 0.59
CA HIS A 104 10.43 9.22 -0.85
C HIS A 104 11.77 9.31 -1.60
N GLY A 105 11.75 9.10 -2.92
CA GLY A 105 12.93 9.14 -3.78
C GLY A 105 13.53 10.54 -3.94
N ARG A 106 14.87 10.63 -4.08
CA ARG A 106 15.61 11.92 -4.10
C ARG A 106 15.13 12.87 -5.19
N ASN A 107 14.78 12.34 -6.37
CA ASN A 107 14.33 13.16 -7.48
C ASN A 107 12.80 13.39 -7.46
N THR A 108 12.10 12.89 -6.43
CA THR A 108 10.68 13.15 -6.21
C THR A 108 10.45 14.55 -5.63
N GLY A 109 11.39 15.07 -4.88
CA GLY A 109 11.37 16.39 -4.25
C GLY A 109 12.26 16.43 -3.01
N ASP A 110 12.21 17.53 -2.31
CA ASP A 110 12.96 17.71 -1.05
C ASP A 110 12.10 17.30 0.17
N GLU A 111 11.49 18.24 0.86
CA GLU A 111 10.55 17.97 1.95
C GLU A 111 9.23 17.42 1.41
N TYR A 112 8.72 18.04 0.38
CA TYR A 112 7.47 17.64 -0.28
C TYR A 112 7.75 16.85 -1.57
N ALA A 113 6.99 15.80 -1.76
CA ALA A 113 7.00 15.01 -2.99
C ALA A 113 6.22 15.76 -4.09
N LYS A 114 6.88 16.12 -5.18
CA LYS A 114 6.30 16.95 -6.25
C LYS A 114 6.34 16.28 -7.63
N SER A 115 7.18 15.24 -7.82
CA SER A 115 7.42 14.65 -9.12
C SER A 115 7.60 13.14 -9.01
N PHE A 116 6.88 12.41 -9.84
CA PHE A 116 6.82 10.94 -9.80
C PHE A 116 7.19 10.34 -11.15
N SER A 117 7.66 9.10 -11.17
CA SER A 117 8.04 8.43 -12.40
C SER A 117 8.03 6.92 -12.26
N ASN A 118 7.61 6.25 -13.34
CA ASN A 118 7.72 4.81 -13.50
C ASN A 118 8.97 4.41 -14.32
N LYS A 119 9.78 5.39 -14.75
CA LYS A 119 10.97 5.17 -15.57
C LYS A 119 12.13 4.66 -14.73
N GLU A 120 12.81 3.63 -15.23
CA GLU A 120 14.05 3.11 -14.64
C GLU A 120 15.13 4.18 -14.57
N GLY A 121 15.94 4.19 -13.52
CA GLY A 121 16.99 5.18 -13.29
C GLY A 121 16.49 6.59 -12.93
N SER A 122 15.18 6.84 -12.88
CA SER A 122 14.63 8.17 -12.55
C SER A 122 14.94 8.66 -11.15
N LEU A 123 15.23 7.75 -10.20
CA LEU A 123 15.41 8.01 -8.77
C LEU A 123 14.18 8.68 -8.13
N LYS A 124 13.01 8.53 -8.76
CA LYS A 124 11.73 9.05 -8.30
C LYS A 124 10.88 7.92 -7.75
N SER A 125 10.07 8.22 -6.76
CA SER A 125 8.96 7.35 -6.36
C SER A 125 7.92 7.27 -7.47
N SER A 126 7.13 6.21 -7.49
CA SER A 126 5.97 6.05 -8.36
C SER A 126 4.68 5.98 -7.55
N LEU A 127 3.61 6.54 -8.09
CA LEU A 127 2.31 6.63 -7.45
C LEU A 127 1.48 5.37 -7.69
N GLY A 128 0.56 5.14 -6.78
CA GLY A 128 -0.54 4.23 -7.00
C GLY A 128 -0.62 3.08 -6.02
N LEU A 129 -1.45 2.11 -6.40
CA LEU A 129 -1.68 0.90 -5.62
C LEU A 129 -0.61 -0.14 -5.93
N TYR A 130 -0.21 -0.83 -4.88
CA TYR A 130 0.74 -1.94 -4.92
C TYR A 130 0.18 -3.13 -4.16
N VAL A 131 0.60 -4.32 -4.54
CA VAL A 131 0.45 -5.53 -3.76
C VAL A 131 1.78 -5.83 -3.09
N THR A 132 1.76 -6.06 -1.79
CA THR A 132 2.96 -6.47 -1.06
C THR A 132 3.27 -7.94 -1.33
N GLU A 133 4.55 -8.25 -1.42
CA GLU A 133 5.04 -9.58 -1.74
C GLU A 133 5.73 -10.24 -0.54
N LYS A 134 6.74 -11.06 -0.79
CA LYS A 134 7.57 -11.70 0.22
C LYS A 134 8.67 -10.76 0.74
N PRO A 135 9.08 -10.91 1.99
CA PRO A 135 10.30 -10.29 2.50
C PRO A 135 11.53 -10.86 1.79
N ILE A 136 12.57 -10.03 1.73
CA ILE A 136 13.88 -10.39 1.20
C ILE A 136 14.99 -9.84 2.11
N ILE A 137 16.21 -10.34 1.95
CA ILE A 137 17.42 -9.73 2.49
C ILE A 137 18.17 -9.09 1.33
N GLY A 138 18.12 -7.77 1.26
CA GLY A 138 18.89 -7.01 0.27
C GLY A 138 20.32 -6.77 0.73
N SER A 139 21.29 -6.83 -0.20
CA SER A 139 22.71 -6.65 0.11
C SER A 139 23.05 -5.30 0.76
N HIS A 140 22.31 -4.24 0.42
CA HIS A 140 22.52 -2.89 0.94
C HIS A 140 21.37 -2.39 1.83
N THR A 141 20.23 -3.05 1.82
CA THR A 141 19.02 -2.60 2.52
C THR A 141 18.64 -3.46 3.71
N GLY A 142 19.33 -4.61 3.89
CA GLY A 142 18.98 -5.58 4.92
C GLY A 142 17.58 -6.16 4.72
N PHE A 143 16.83 -6.30 5.80
CA PHE A 143 15.46 -6.83 5.76
C PHE A 143 14.52 -5.84 5.06
N ALA A 144 13.95 -6.28 3.95
CA ALA A 144 13.15 -5.46 3.04
C ALA A 144 11.95 -6.24 2.51
N LEU A 145 10.96 -5.53 1.94
CA LEU A 145 9.74 -6.10 1.40
C LEU A 145 9.60 -5.76 -0.08
N MET A 146 9.44 -6.78 -0.90
CA MET A 146 9.09 -6.61 -2.31
C MET A 146 7.66 -6.07 -2.45
N ILE A 147 7.47 -5.13 -3.37
CA ILE A 147 6.14 -4.60 -3.73
C ILE A 147 5.96 -4.62 -5.24
N ASN A 148 4.76 -4.97 -5.67
CA ASN A 148 4.42 -5.07 -7.09
C ASN A 148 3.38 -4.01 -7.46
N GLY A 149 3.72 -3.10 -8.37
CA GLY A 149 2.82 -2.06 -8.84
C GLY A 149 1.81 -2.60 -9.84
N VAL A 150 0.57 -2.14 -9.73
CA VAL A 150 -0.55 -2.74 -10.46
C VAL A 150 -1.09 -1.89 -11.62
N LYS A 151 -0.63 -0.64 -11.75
CA LYS A 151 -1.12 0.29 -12.79
C LYS A 151 -0.10 0.51 -13.89
N LYS A 152 -0.42 0.02 -15.11
CA LYS A 152 0.41 0.21 -16.31
C LYS A 152 0.73 1.68 -16.54
N GLY A 153 2.01 1.97 -16.80
CA GLY A 153 2.52 3.30 -17.06
C GLY A 153 2.81 4.15 -15.82
N PHE A 154 2.33 3.75 -14.62
CA PHE A 154 2.51 4.52 -13.38
C PHE A 154 3.44 3.86 -12.37
N ASN A 155 3.29 2.54 -12.14
CA ASN A 155 4.09 1.80 -11.17
C ASN A 155 4.34 0.33 -11.55
N ASP A 156 3.89 -0.12 -12.70
CA ASP A 156 4.07 -1.50 -13.17
C ASP A 156 5.54 -1.91 -13.40
N ASN A 157 6.46 -0.94 -13.48
CA ASN A 157 7.88 -1.20 -13.50
C ASN A 157 8.52 -1.34 -12.09
N ALA A 158 7.74 -1.36 -11.03
CA ALA A 158 8.28 -1.39 -9.66
C ALA A 158 9.29 -2.53 -9.46
N THR A 159 8.94 -3.75 -9.84
CA THR A 159 9.84 -4.91 -9.74
C THR A 159 11.10 -4.73 -10.60
N LYS A 160 10.97 -4.29 -11.85
CA LYS A 160 12.11 -4.03 -12.75
C LYS A 160 13.05 -2.95 -12.20
N ARG A 161 12.48 -1.96 -11.51
CA ARG A 161 13.19 -0.86 -10.85
C ARG A 161 13.73 -1.22 -9.46
N ALA A 162 13.55 -2.46 -9.00
CA ALA A 162 13.88 -2.91 -7.65
C ALA A 162 13.30 -2.01 -6.54
N ILE A 163 12.04 -1.55 -6.73
CA ILE A 163 11.33 -0.76 -5.71
C ILE A 163 10.86 -1.70 -4.60
N ILE A 164 11.37 -1.47 -3.40
CA ILE A 164 11.10 -2.25 -2.19
C ILE A 164 10.80 -1.32 -1.01
N ILE A 165 10.21 -1.83 0.05
CA ILE A 165 10.15 -1.15 1.35
C ILE A 165 11.36 -1.59 2.16
N HIS A 166 12.13 -0.65 2.73
CA HIS A 166 13.34 -0.96 3.50
C HIS A 166 13.61 0.05 4.60
N ALA A 167 14.47 -0.30 5.57
CA ALA A 167 14.97 0.62 6.58
C ALA A 167 15.97 1.63 6.00
N ALA A 168 16.01 2.83 6.62
CA ALA A 168 17.07 3.78 6.33
C ALA A 168 17.34 4.71 7.50
N ASP A 169 18.62 4.89 7.87
CA ASP A 169 19.07 5.70 9.01
C ASP A 169 18.72 7.20 8.88
N TYR A 170 18.43 7.64 7.66
CA TYR A 170 17.96 8.98 7.36
C TYR A 170 16.45 9.19 7.56
N VAL A 171 15.71 8.19 8.05
CA VAL A 171 14.28 8.27 8.38
C VAL A 171 14.13 8.33 9.89
N THR A 172 14.56 9.42 10.47
CA THR A 172 14.55 9.66 11.93
C THR A 172 14.25 11.12 12.27
N GLU A 173 13.76 11.37 13.48
CA GLU A 173 13.55 12.71 13.99
C GLU A 173 14.87 13.47 14.13
N ASN A 174 15.97 12.78 14.44
CA ASN A 174 17.31 13.39 14.49
C ASN A 174 17.73 13.93 13.12
N PHE A 175 17.42 13.18 12.04
CA PHE A 175 17.71 13.65 10.70
C PHE A 175 16.86 14.87 10.34
N ILE A 176 15.58 14.88 10.71
CA ILE A 176 14.67 16.03 10.52
C ILE A 176 15.23 17.27 11.26
N ARG A 177 15.59 17.12 12.54
CA ARG A 177 16.15 18.24 13.33
C ARG A 177 17.42 18.82 12.69
N LYS A 178 18.26 17.96 12.12
CA LYS A 178 19.53 18.39 11.52
C LYS A 178 19.37 19.02 10.14
N TYR A 179 18.44 18.53 9.31
CA TYR A 179 18.36 18.87 7.89
C TYR A 179 17.01 19.49 7.47
N GLY A 180 16.09 19.71 8.40
CA GLY A 180 14.76 20.28 8.14
C GLY A 180 13.79 19.36 7.41
N ARG A 181 14.19 18.10 7.09
CA ARG A 181 13.39 17.10 6.40
C ARG A 181 13.96 15.70 6.61
N LEU A 182 13.24 14.67 6.22
CA LEU A 182 13.82 13.32 6.09
C LEU A 182 14.87 13.25 4.98
N GLY A 183 15.76 12.25 5.05
CA GLY A 183 16.57 11.86 3.90
C GLY A 183 15.69 11.28 2.77
N ARG A 184 16.34 10.87 1.67
CA ARG A 184 15.64 10.45 0.44
C ARG A 184 16.29 9.22 -0.14
N SER A 185 15.46 8.27 -0.59
CA SER A 185 15.87 7.03 -1.24
C SER A 185 16.21 7.21 -2.74
N LEU A 186 16.43 6.11 -3.42
CA LEU A 186 16.54 6.08 -4.89
C LEU A 186 15.20 5.79 -5.60
N GLY A 187 14.08 5.96 -4.86
CA GLY A 187 12.72 5.75 -5.34
C GLY A 187 11.84 4.91 -4.41
N CYS A 188 12.44 4.11 -3.55
CA CYS A 188 11.78 3.23 -2.60
C CYS A 188 11.06 3.99 -1.49
N PRO A 189 9.94 3.49 -0.93
CA PRO A 189 9.50 3.89 0.39
C PRO A 189 10.50 3.41 1.45
N ALA A 190 11.13 4.34 2.19
CA ALA A 190 12.06 3.97 3.25
C ALA A 190 11.47 4.29 4.63
N LEU A 191 11.66 3.38 5.58
CA LEU A 191 11.08 3.39 6.92
C LEU A 191 12.14 3.68 8.01
N PRO A 192 11.70 4.09 9.21
CA PRO A 192 12.55 4.12 10.39
C PRO A 192 13.15 2.73 10.68
N PRO A 193 14.44 2.65 11.04
CA PRO A 193 15.10 1.35 11.27
C PRO A 193 14.43 0.46 12.31
N ASP A 194 13.96 1.06 13.40
CA ASP A 194 13.29 0.38 14.51
C ASP A 194 11.90 -0.18 14.15
N LEU A 195 11.18 0.46 13.23
CA LEU A 195 9.85 0.08 12.79
C LEU A 195 9.83 -0.74 11.51
N ASN A 196 10.93 -0.84 10.78
CA ASN A 196 10.97 -1.52 9.49
C ASN A 196 10.54 -2.99 9.58
N LYS A 197 11.18 -3.77 10.47
CA LYS A 197 10.88 -5.19 10.60
C LYS A 197 9.45 -5.46 11.07
N PRO A 198 8.95 -4.85 12.17
CA PRO A 198 7.57 -5.10 12.61
C PRO A 198 6.52 -4.64 11.59
N ILE A 199 6.73 -3.54 10.86
CA ILE A 199 5.82 -3.11 9.79
C ILE A 199 5.83 -4.14 8.65
N ILE A 200 7.01 -4.55 8.15
CA ILE A 200 7.10 -5.54 7.07
C ILE A 200 6.42 -6.84 7.45
N GLU A 201 6.63 -7.35 8.67
CA GLU A 201 5.97 -8.57 9.16
C GLU A 201 4.45 -8.45 9.16
N THR A 202 3.92 -7.24 9.43
CA THR A 202 2.48 -6.96 9.44
C THR A 202 1.88 -6.89 8.03
N ILE A 203 2.60 -6.26 7.09
CA ILE A 203 2.04 -5.94 5.77
C ILE A 203 2.46 -6.90 4.65
N LYS A 204 3.34 -7.88 4.90
CA LYS A 204 3.80 -8.85 3.89
C LYS A 204 2.70 -9.77 3.38
N GLY A 205 2.91 -10.37 2.20
CA GLY A 205 2.12 -11.52 1.76
C GLY A 205 0.78 -11.18 1.13
N GLY A 206 0.69 -10.09 0.38
CA GLY A 206 -0.48 -9.79 -0.44
C GLY A 206 -1.47 -8.82 0.18
N THR A 207 -0.98 -7.86 0.99
CA THR A 207 -1.79 -6.71 1.44
C THR A 207 -1.73 -5.57 0.42
N CYS A 208 -2.59 -4.58 0.59
CA CYS A 208 -2.62 -3.38 -0.25
C CYS A 208 -1.74 -2.26 0.34
N LEU A 209 -0.87 -1.70 -0.48
CA LEU A 209 -0.19 -0.44 -0.22
C LEU A 209 -0.64 0.61 -1.23
N PHE A 210 -1.04 1.79 -0.76
CA PHE A 210 -1.36 2.95 -1.58
C PHE A 210 -0.35 4.07 -1.37
N ILE A 211 0.43 4.39 -2.40
CA ILE A 211 1.32 5.57 -2.42
C ILE A 211 0.54 6.69 -3.09
N TYR A 212 0.12 7.67 -2.30
CA TYR A 212 -0.77 8.74 -2.71
C TYR A 212 -0.03 10.08 -2.87
N ASN A 213 -0.46 10.82 -3.87
CA ASN A 213 -0.27 12.26 -4.04
C ASN A 213 -1.44 12.76 -4.91
N PRO A 214 -1.94 14.00 -4.78
CA PRO A 214 -3.03 14.54 -5.59
C PRO A 214 -2.60 14.85 -7.03
N ASP A 215 -1.94 13.90 -7.68
CA ASP A 215 -1.58 13.97 -9.11
C ASP A 215 -2.80 13.65 -9.96
N ASN A 216 -3.32 14.68 -10.62
CA ASN A 216 -4.53 14.57 -11.45
C ASN A 216 -4.36 13.55 -12.58
N LYS A 217 -3.15 13.43 -13.16
CA LYS A 217 -2.89 12.46 -14.22
C LYS A 217 -3.06 11.02 -13.71
N TYR A 218 -2.57 10.72 -12.51
CA TYR A 218 -2.76 9.41 -11.91
C TYR A 218 -4.22 9.19 -11.50
N ILE A 219 -4.82 10.12 -10.77
CA ILE A 219 -6.17 9.97 -10.22
C ILE A 219 -7.19 9.78 -11.33
N CYS A 220 -7.20 10.67 -12.35
CA CYS A 220 -8.17 10.60 -13.45
C CYS A 220 -7.97 9.39 -14.37
N SER A 221 -6.74 8.91 -14.55
CA SER A 221 -6.46 7.75 -15.43
C SER A 221 -6.62 6.40 -14.73
N SER A 222 -6.73 6.37 -13.41
CA SER A 222 -6.76 5.11 -12.66
C SER A 222 -8.15 4.53 -12.59
N SER A 223 -8.43 3.50 -13.40
CA SER A 223 -9.67 2.69 -13.29
C SER A 223 -9.85 2.04 -11.91
N LEU A 224 -8.81 1.96 -11.11
CA LEU A 224 -8.87 1.46 -9.74
C LEU A 224 -9.41 2.50 -8.74
N LEU A 225 -9.38 3.80 -9.11
CA LEU A 225 -9.83 4.90 -8.26
C LEU A 225 -11.15 5.54 -8.76
N ASN A 226 -11.56 5.26 -10.00
CA ASN A 226 -12.77 5.80 -10.65
C ASN A 226 -13.92 4.81 -10.63
#